data_dac624ce741ce451e106b7c42cf6dcc9
#
_entry.id   dac624ce741ce451e106b7c42cf6dcc9
#
_cell.length_a   1.000
_cell.length_b   1.000
_cell.length_c   1.000
_cell.angle_alpha   90.00
_cell.angle_beta   90.00
_cell.angle_gamma   90.00
#
_symmetry.space_group_name_H-M   'P 1'
#
loop_
_entity.id
_entity.type
_entity.pdbx_description
1 polymer ?
#
loop_
_entity_poly.entity_id
_entity_poly.type
_entity_poly.pdbx_seq_one_letter_code
_entity_poly.pdbx_strand_id
1 'polypeptide(L)'
;SVFNYNNGPCYRCLFPEAPKIEDVPDCSEAGVIGVLAGIIGSLQALECIKVITGVGDVLSAKVLVYDGLKQSFNLLSFDKNPDIKVEALGDYDIACASKEIKSVEEVKAILKQNQSAQFIDVREAEEYRTHNIGARNIPLSDLENNLSAIDKEQVVVLHCKSGKRSLKALGVLKKNSFKEVYSMTGGIEAWG
;
A
#
# COMPACT_ATOMS: atom_id res chain seq x y z
N SER A 1 -16.35 12.57 -6.80
CA SER A 1 -17.32 12.48 -5.67
C SER A 1 -16.83 13.28 -4.46
N VAL A 2 -17.77 13.81 -3.69
CA VAL A 2 -17.52 14.41 -2.35
C VAL A 2 -18.15 13.50 -1.31
N PHE A 3 -17.30 12.84 -0.53
CA PHE A 3 -17.72 11.89 0.50
C PHE A 3 -18.04 12.59 1.84
N ASN A 4 -18.93 12.00 2.62
CA ASN A 4 -19.35 12.49 3.95
C ASN A 4 -19.97 13.90 3.96
N TYR A 5 -20.31 14.47 2.82
CA TYR A 5 -20.93 15.79 2.74
C TYR A 5 -22.38 15.71 3.18
N ASN A 6 -22.79 16.58 4.14
CA ASN A 6 -24.15 16.63 4.70
C ASN A 6 -24.69 15.25 5.11
N ASN A 7 -23.90 14.47 5.84
CA ASN A 7 -24.24 13.11 6.25
C ASN A 7 -24.44 12.12 5.07
N GLY A 8 -23.89 12.44 3.91
CA GLY A 8 -23.89 11.58 2.73
C GLY A 8 -23.02 10.33 2.89
N PRO A 9 -22.92 9.51 1.85
CA PRO A 9 -22.14 8.28 1.87
C PRO A 9 -20.64 8.55 2.00
N CYS A 10 -19.92 7.64 2.65
CA CYS A 10 -18.47 7.65 2.75
C CYS A 10 -17.83 6.87 1.60
N TYR A 11 -16.49 6.94 1.50
CA TYR A 11 -15.72 6.18 0.49
C TYR A 11 -15.99 4.67 0.57
N ARG A 12 -16.13 4.12 1.79
CA ARG A 12 -16.42 2.70 2.00
C ARG A 12 -17.83 2.29 1.59
N CYS A 13 -18.76 3.22 1.46
CA CYS A 13 -20.08 2.92 0.89
C CYS A 13 -19.97 2.55 -0.60
N LEU A 14 -19.01 3.13 -1.29
CA LEU A 14 -18.73 2.83 -2.71
C LEU A 14 -17.76 1.64 -2.87
N PHE A 15 -16.74 1.57 -2.01
CA PHE A 15 -15.70 0.53 -2.02
C PHE A 15 -15.63 -0.13 -0.64
N PRO A 16 -16.50 -1.10 -0.33
CA PRO A 16 -16.58 -1.74 0.99
C PRO A 16 -15.28 -2.43 1.40
N GLU A 17 -14.62 -3.05 0.44
CA GLU A 17 -13.36 -3.78 0.63
C GLU A 17 -12.21 -3.05 -0.06
N ALA A 18 -11.03 -3.11 0.56
CA ALA A 18 -9.82 -2.68 -0.11
C ALA A 18 -9.45 -3.72 -1.18
N PRO A 19 -9.06 -3.30 -2.40
CA PRO A 19 -8.57 -4.24 -3.40
C PRO A 19 -7.31 -4.93 -2.88
N LYS A 20 -7.06 -6.16 -3.33
CA LYS A 20 -5.79 -6.81 -3.06
C LYS A 20 -4.67 -6.08 -3.79
N ILE A 21 -3.48 -6.04 -3.19
CA ILE A 21 -2.32 -5.34 -3.77
C ILE A 21 -1.99 -5.90 -5.16
N GLU A 22 -2.13 -7.21 -5.35
CA GLU A 22 -1.90 -7.90 -6.61
C GLU A 22 -2.89 -7.54 -7.74
N ASP A 23 -4.07 -7.02 -7.38
CA ASP A 23 -5.11 -6.63 -8.34
C ASP A 23 -5.01 -5.16 -8.77
N VAL A 24 -4.12 -4.38 -8.16
CA VAL A 24 -3.98 -2.95 -8.45
C VAL A 24 -2.59 -2.68 -9.04
N PRO A 25 -2.47 -2.59 -10.38
CA PRO A 25 -1.22 -2.22 -11.01
C PRO A 25 -0.79 -0.82 -10.55
N ASP A 26 0.49 -0.63 -10.32
CA ASP A 26 1.01 0.69 -10.01
C ASP A 26 1.00 1.62 -11.24
N CYS A 27 1.18 2.92 -11.02
CA CYS A 27 1.18 3.89 -12.10
C CYS A 27 2.32 3.69 -13.12
N SER A 28 3.38 2.97 -12.74
CA SER A 28 4.50 2.66 -13.63
C SER A 28 4.21 1.47 -14.55
N GLU A 29 3.35 0.55 -14.09
CA GLU A 29 2.90 -0.61 -14.86
C GLU A 29 1.73 -0.26 -15.79
N ALA A 30 0.70 0.40 -15.23
CA ALA A 30 -0.50 0.78 -16.00
C ALA A 30 -0.26 1.97 -16.93
N GLY A 31 0.65 2.87 -16.55
CA GLY A 31 0.81 4.17 -17.18
C GLY A 31 -0.36 5.12 -16.86
N VAL A 32 -0.08 6.42 -16.84
CA VAL A 32 -1.11 7.45 -16.68
C VAL A 32 -0.83 8.58 -17.67
N ILE A 33 -1.83 8.94 -18.47
CA ILE A 33 -1.75 10.13 -19.32
C ILE A 33 -1.76 11.36 -18.42
N GLY A 34 -0.63 12.09 -18.37
CA GLY A 34 -0.42 13.19 -17.41
C GLY A 34 -1.49 14.27 -17.43
N VAL A 35 -2.10 14.55 -18.59
CA VAL A 35 -3.18 15.54 -18.71
C VAL A 35 -4.43 15.16 -17.92
N LEU A 36 -4.67 13.86 -17.69
CA LEU A 36 -5.81 13.41 -16.87
C LEU A 36 -5.72 13.90 -15.42
N ALA A 37 -4.52 13.94 -14.86
CA ALA A 37 -4.30 14.48 -13.52
C ALA A 37 -4.72 15.96 -13.43
N GLY A 38 -4.43 16.76 -14.45
CA GLY A 38 -4.86 18.16 -14.55
C GLY A 38 -6.38 18.31 -14.62
N ILE A 39 -7.04 17.53 -15.49
CA ILE A 39 -8.50 17.54 -15.64
C ILE A 39 -9.19 17.17 -14.33
N ILE A 40 -8.79 16.05 -13.73
CA ILE A 40 -9.38 15.56 -12.47
C ILE A 40 -9.09 16.54 -11.33
N GLY A 41 -7.87 17.12 -11.26
CA GLY A 41 -7.51 18.13 -10.26
C GLY A 41 -8.38 19.37 -10.35
N SER A 42 -8.66 19.86 -11.57
CA SER A 42 -9.55 21.00 -11.79
C SER A 42 -11.00 20.71 -11.38
N LEU A 43 -11.49 19.49 -11.66
CA LEU A 43 -12.82 19.05 -11.22
C LEU A 43 -12.89 18.93 -9.70
N GLN A 44 -11.84 18.45 -9.03
CA GLN A 44 -11.77 18.40 -7.57
C GLN A 44 -11.77 19.81 -6.96
N ALA A 45 -11.01 20.74 -7.52
CA ALA A 45 -10.99 22.13 -7.08
C ALA A 45 -12.38 22.79 -7.22
N LEU A 46 -13.09 22.50 -8.30
CA LEU A 46 -14.46 22.99 -8.50
C LEU A 46 -15.41 22.46 -7.40
N GLU A 47 -15.31 21.17 -7.04
CA GLU A 47 -16.11 20.62 -5.94
C GLU A 47 -15.77 21.30 -4.59
N CYS A 48 -14.50 21.57 -4.32
CA CYS A 48 -14.10 22.32 -3.12
C CYS A 48 -14.72 23.72 -3.08
N ILE A 49 -14.71 24.44 -4.21
CA ILE A 49 -15.33 25.77 -4.32
C ILE A 49 -16.83 25.69 -4.04
N LYS A 50 -17.54 24.70 -4.62
CA LYS A 50 -18.98 24.52 -4.37
C LYS A 50 -19.28 24.24 -2.90
N VAL A 51 -18.47 23.39 -2.23
CA VAL A 51 -18.61 23.12 -0.80
C VAL A 51 -18.40 24.38 0.04
N ILE A 52 -17.41 25.20 -0.27
CA ILE A 52 -17.07 26.41 0.49
C ILE A 52 -18.11 27.52 0.27
N THR A 53 -18.55 27.72 -0.97
CA THR A 53 -19.43 28.84 -1.32
C THR A 53 -20.91 28.52 -1.21
N GLY A 54 -21.28 27.24 -1.16
CA GLY A 54 -22.67 26.79 -1.22
C GLY A 54 -23.34 27.00 -2.58
N VAL A 55 -22.57 27.27 -3.64
CA VAL A 55 -23.08 27.53 -4.99
C VAL A 55 -23.06 26.25 -5.81
N GLY A 56 -24.21 25.91 -6.41
CA GLY A 56 -24.36 24.73 -7.27
C GLY A 56 -24.51 23.42 -6.51
N ASP A 57 -24.67 22.32 -7.24
CA ASP A 57 -24.88 20.99 -6.67
C ASP A 57 -23.54 20.29 -6.45
N VAL A 58 -23.27 19.91 -5.19
CA VAL A 58 -22.11 19.11 -4.82
C VAL A 58 -22.30 17.66 -5.25
N LEU A 59 -21.24 17.03 -5.75
CA LEU A 59 -21.23 15.62 -6.15
C LEU A 59 -21.19 14.68 -4.92
N SER A 60 -22.19 14.81 -4.03
CA SER A 60 -22.43 13.87 -2.93
C SER A 60 -23.34 12.75 -3.40
N ALA A 61 -23.10 11.52 -2.95
CA ALA A 61 -23.82 10.31 -3.40
C ALA A 61 -23.77 10.06 -4.93
N LYS A 62 -22.82 10.67 -5.60
CA LYS A 62 -22.59 10.53 -7.05
C LYS A 62 -21.11 10.43 -7.34
N VAL A 63 -20.73 9.56 -8.27
CA VAL A 63 -19.35 9.46 -8.82
C VAL A 63 -19.36 9.98 -10.24
N LEU A 64 -18.53 10.99 -10.50
CA LEU A 64 -18.25 11.44 -11.85
C LEU A 64 -17.06 10.63 -12.38
N VAL A 65 -17.29 9.85 -13.43
CA VAL A 65 -16.28 9.08 -14.15
C VAL A 65 -15.97 9.79 -15.45
N TYR A 66 -14.70 10.12 -15.68
CA TYR A 66 -14.22 10.71 -16.92
C TYR A 66 -13.46 9.67 -17.77
N ASP A 67 -13.96 9.38 -18.96
CA ASP A 67 -13.25 8.58 -19.96
C ASP A 67 -12.43 9.52 -20.86
N GLY A 68 -11.13 9.57 -20.65
CA GLY A 68 -10.24 10.46 -21.38
C GLY A 68 -10.06 10.09 -22.84
N LEU A 69 -10.28 8.82 -23.22
CA LEU A 69 -10.17 8.38 -24.62
C LEU A 69 -11.41 8.73 -25.42
N LYS A 70 -12.58 8.70 -24.81
CA LYS A 70 -13.86 9.05 -25.43
C LYS A 70 -14.28 10.51 -25.16
N GLN A 71 -13.55 11.20 -24.28
CA GLN A 71 -13.90 12.54 -23.78
C GLN A 71 -15.34 12.62 -23.28
N SER A 72 -15.76 11.60 -22.54
CA SER A 72 -17.11 11.49 -22.00
C SER A 72 -17.13 11.48 -20.48
N PHE A 73 -18.22 12.04 -19.94
CA PHE A 73 -18.51 12.04 -18.52
C PHE A 73 -19.69 11.12 -18.25
N ASN A 74 -19.52 10.23 -17.27
CA ASN A 74 -20.59 9.36 -16.78
C ASN A 74 -20.83 9.66 -15.31
N LEU A 75 -22.09 9.84 -14.93
CA LEU A 75 -22.49 10.09 -13.55
C LEU A 75 -23.20 8.88 -13.00
N LEU A 76 -22.63 8.28 -11.96
CA LEU A 76 -23.15 7.10 -11.29
C LEU A 76 -23.64 7.49 -9.90
N SER A 77 -24.85 7.09 -9.51
CA SER A 77 -25.37 7.31 -8.15
C SER A 77 -25.11 6.10 -7.28
N PHE A 78 -24.89 6.32 -5.98
CA PHE A 78 -24.74 5.28 -4.97
C PHE A 78 -25.29 5.73 -3.63
N ASP A 79 -25.77 4.80 -2.83
CA ASP A 79 -26.42 5.09 -1.56
C ASP A 79 -25.46 4.95 -0.37
N LYS A 80 -25.82 5.61 0.73
CA LYS A 80 -25.15 5.39 2.00
C LYS A 80 -25.49 4.01 2.54
N ASN A 81 -24.47 3.21 2.82
CA ASN A 81 -24.65 1.94 3.51
C ASN A 81 -24.65 2.19 5.03
N PRO A 82 -25.79 1.96 5.74
CA PRO A 82 -25.90 2.22 7.17
C PRO A 82 -25.07 1.25 8.04
N ASP A 83 -24.71 0.11 7.50
CA ASP A 83 -23.94 -0.92 8.22
C ASP A 83 -22.44 -0.60 8.25
N ILE A 84 -22.00 0.32 7.40
CA ILE A 84 -20.59 0.73 7.35
C ILE A 84 -20.33 1.83 8.37
N LYS A 85 -19.58 1.49 9.42
CA LYS A 85 -19.07 2.42 10.41
C LYS A 85 -17.55 2.47 10.31
N VAL A 86 -17.00 3.63 9.98
CA VAL A 86 -15.56 3.89 9.99
C VAL A 86 -15.23 4.66 11.25
N GLU A 87 -14.78 3.96 12.29
CA GLU A 87 -14.47 4.54 13.60
C GLU A 87 -13.01 4.99 13.71
N ALA A 88 -12.12 4.34 12.95
CA ALA A 88 -10.70 4.67 12.90
C ALA A 88 -10.13 4.43 11.50
N LEU A 89 -9.03 5.10 11.19
CA LEU A 89 -8.24 4.78 10.01
C LEU A 89 -7.55 3.42 10.22
N GLY A 90 -7.60 2.56 9.19
CA GLY A 90 -6.86 1.32 9.17
C GLY A 90 -5.36 1.53 8.99
N ASP A 91 -4.61 0.44 9.06
CA ASP A 91 -3.18 0.44 8.74
C ASP A 91 -3.02 0.42 7.21
N TYR A 92 -2.72 1.59 6.62
CA TYR A 92 -2.58 1.77 5.18
C TYR A 92 -1.12 1.73 4.68
N ASP A 93 -0.15 1.51 5.58
CA ASP A 93 1.28 1.49 5.23
C ASP A 93 1.61 0.39 4.19
N ILE A 94 0.74 -0.60 4.05
CA ILE A 94 0.90 -1.73 3.12
C ILE A 94 0.60 -1.33 1.66
N ALA A 95 -0.31 -0.38 1.42
CA ALA A 95 -0.78 -0.05 0.06
C ALA A 95 0.24 0.72 -0.80
N CYS A 96 1.26 1.33 -0.19
CA CYS A 96 2.28 2.11 -0.90
C CYS A 96 3.58 1.32 -1.17
N ALA A 97 3.67 0.06 -0.76
CA ALA A 97 4.90 -0.74 -0.79
C ALA A 97 5.07 -1.61 -2.04
N SER A 98 4.39 -1.31 -3.16
CA SER A 98 4.39 -2.18 -4.35
C SER A 98 5.78 -2.41 -4.96
N LYS A 99 6.67 -1.40 -4.93
CA LYS A 99 8.06 -1.53 -5.44
C LYS A 99 8.99 -2.28 -4.49
N GLU A 100 8.68 -2.28 -3.23
CA GLU A 100 9.43 -2.93 -2.17
C GLU A 100 8.97 -4.38 -1.89
N ILE A 101 7.86 -4.80 -2.52
CA ILE A 101 7.40 -6.19 -2.45
C ILE A 101 8.04 -6.96 -3.61
N LYS A 102 8.75 -8.03 -3.31
CA LYS A 102 9.50 -8.84 -4.26
C LYS A 102 9.07 -10.29 -4.24
N SER A 103 9.00 -10.91 -5.41
CA SER A 103 8.80 -12.35 -5.51
C SER A 103 10.02 -13.11 -4.98
N VAL A 104 9.90 -14.40 -4.76
CA VAL A 104 11.01 -15.25 -4.33
C VAL A 104 12.16 -15.22 -5.34
N GLU A 105 11.85 -15.23 -6.64
CA GLU A 105 12.82 -15.18 -7.74
C GLU A 105 13.61 -13.86 -7.74
N GLU A 106 12.91 -12.74 -7.58
CA GLU A 106 13.53 -11.42 -7.46
C GLU A 106 14.42 -11.33 -6.23
N VAL A 107 13.95 -11.84 -5.07
CA VAL A 107 14.75 -11.90 -3.84
C VAL A 107 16.02 -12.74 -4.05
N LYS A 108 15.92 -13.94 -4.65
CA LYS A 108 17.08 -14.78 -4.99
C LYS A 108 18.06 -14.03 -5.89
N ALA A 109 17.55 -13.27 -6.87
CA ALA A 109 18.36 -12.44 -7.75
C ALA A 109 19.08 -11.30 -7.00
N ILE A 110 18.36 -10.57 -6.13
CA ILE A 110 18.93 -9.50 -5.30
C ILE A 110 20.05 -10.02 -4.41
N LEU A 111 19.81 -11.13 -3.70
CA LEU A 111 20.81 -11.73 -2.81
C LEU A 111 22.04 -12.27 -3.57
N LYS A 112 21.85 -12.74 -4.80
CA LYS A 112 22.96 -13.20 -5.67
C LYS A 112 23.80 -12.05 -6.22
N GLN A 113 23.15 -10.94 -6.60
CA GLN A 113 23.81 -9.77 -7.18
C GLN A 113 24.48 -8.89 -6.12
N ASN A 114 23.97 -8.91 -4.88
CA ASN A 114 24.42 -8.04 -3.81
C ASN A 114 24.88 -8.87 -2.61
N GLN A 115 26.18 -9.21 -2.58
CA GLN A 115 26.76 -10.04 -1.51
C GLN A 115 26.72 -9.39 -0.13
N SER A 116 26.54 -8.06 -0.04
CA SER A 116 26.38 -7.32 1.21
C SER A 116 24.94 -7.16 1.66
N ALA A 117 23.97 -7.68 0.89
CA ALA A 117 22.57 -7.61 1.27
C ALA A 117 22.29 -8.35 2.57
N GLN A 118 21.54 -7.70 3.44
CA GLN A 118 21.13 -8.24 4.73
C GLN A 118 19.82 -8.97 4.57
N PHE A 119 19.83 -10.28 4.69
CA PHE A 119 18.61 -11.11 4.61
C PHE A 119 18.12 -11.39 6.03
N ILE A 120 16.91 -10.92 6.36
CA ILE A 120 16.38 -10.92 7.72
C ILE A 120 15.04 -11.66 7.79
N ASP A 121 14.96 -12.61 8.73
CA ASP A 121 13.74 -13.31 9.10
C ASP A 121 13.10 -12.64 10.33
N VAL A 122 11.90 -12.08 10.14
CA VAL A 122 11.18 -11.39 11.21
C VAL A 122 10.16 -12.27 11.93
N ARG A 123 10.30 -13.60 11.84
CA ARG A 123 9.52 -14.55 12.63
C ARG A 123 10.05 -14.65 14.05
N GLU A 124 9.23 -15.23 14.93
CA GLU A 124 9.66 -15.52 16.29
C GLU A 124 10.80 -16.56 16.31
N ALA A 125 11.64 -16.50 17.34
CA ALA A 125 12.83 -17.34 17.44
C ALA A 125 12.53 -18.85 17.40
N GLU A 126 11.38 -19.28 17.91
CA GLU A 126 10.95 -20.67 17.87
C GLU A 126 10.62 -21.14 16.46
N GLU A 127 9.92 -20.28 15.66
CA GLU A 127 9.63 -20.56 14.26
C GLU A 127 10.93 -20.68 13.44
N TYR A 128 11.89 -19.80 13.71
CA TYR A 128 13.20 -19.79 13.06
C TYR A 128 14.02 -21.05 13.38
N ARG A 129 14.04 -21.49 14.64
CA ARG A 129 14.76 -22.72 15.04
C ARG A 129 14.19 -23.96 14.39
N THR A 130 12.86 -24.02 14.20
CA THR A 130 12.19 -25.15 13.57
C THR A 130 12.55 -25.29 12.09
N HIS A 131 12.57 -24.19 11.36
CA HIS A 131 12.91 -24.14 9.95
C HIS A 131 13.37 -22.73 9.57
N ASN A 132 14.50 -22.61 8.88
CA ASN A 132 15.00 -21.35 8.35
C ASN A 132 15.65 -21.54 6.98
N ILE A 133 15.87 -20.44 6.26
CA ILE A 133 16.43 -20.40 4.89
C ILE A 133 17.75 -19.61 4.83
N GLY A 134 18.47 -19.57 5.96
CA GLY A 134 19.78 -18.92 6.04
C GLY A 134 19.73 -17.41 6.28
N ALA A 135 18.55 -16.82 6.55
CA ALA A 135 18.41 -15.43 6.95
C ALA A 135 18.82 -15.22 8.41
N ARG A 136 19.25 -14.00 8.77
CA ARG A 136 19.46 -13.61 10.17
C ARG A 136 18.10 -13.40 10.85
N ASN A 137 17.88 -13.99 12.01
CA ASN A 137 16.63 -13.79 12.73
C ASN A 137 16.67 -12.52 13.59
N ILE A 138 15.70 -11.65 13.37
CA ILE A 138 15.36 -10.49 14.21
C ILE A 138 13.84 -10.43 14.28
N PRO A 139 13.21 -10.98 15.33
CA PRO A 139 11.76 -10.98 15.48
C PRO A 139 11.15 -9.58 15.31
N LEU A 140 9.95 -9.51 14.72
CA LEU A 140 9.25 -8.24 14.52
C LEU A 140 9.04 -7.49 15.84
N SER A 141 8.80 -8.21 16.94
CA SER A 141 8.66 -7.69 18.30
C SER A 141 9.90 -6.95 18.79
N ASP A 142 11.09 -7.37 18.34
CA ASP A 142 12.38 -6.84 18.78
C ASP A 142 13.05 -5.93 17.74
N LEU A 143 12.42 -5.76 16.56
CA LEU A 143 13.03 -5.07 15.43
C LEU A 143 13.41 -3.63 15.76
N GLU A 144 12.53 -2.89 16.44
CA GLU A 144 12.78 -1.49 16.80
C GLU A 144 13.99 -1.33 17.74
N ASN A 145 14.20 -2.30 18.64
CA ASN A 145 15.34 -2.31 19.55
C ASN A 145 16.64 -2.74 18.86
N ASN A 146 16.56 -3.35 17.71
CA ASN A 146 17.71 -3.88 16.98
C ASN A 146 18.06 -3.10 15.69
N LEU A 147 17.50 -1.90 15.49
CA LEU A 147 17.76 -1.09 14.29
C LEU A 147 19.24 -0.73 14.11
N SER A 148 19.97 -0.53 15.21
CA SER A 148 21.41 -0.25 15.19
C SER A 148 22.27 -1.42 14.71
N ALA A 149 21.73 -2.63 14.73
CA ALA A 149 22.40 -3.85 14.27
C ALA A 149 22.16 -4.13 12.77
N ILE A 150 21.38 -3.28 12.09
CA ILE A 150 21.05 -3.36 10.66
C ILE A 150 21.69 -2.14 9.99
N ASP A 151 22.50 -2.37 8.96
CA ASP A 151 23.14 -1.29 8.22
C ASP A 151 22.13 -0.61 7.28
N LYS A 152 21.93 0.70 7.44
CA LYS A 152 20.96 1.51 6.68
C LYS A 152 21.38 1.76 5.23
N GLU A 153 22.65 1.66 4.95
CA GLU A 153 23.22 1.92 3.61
C GLU A 153 23.22 0.65 2.73
N GLN A 154 22.99 -0.51 3.32
CA GLN A 154 22.94 -1.79 2.62
C GLN A 154 21.50 -2.16 2.27
N VAL A 155 21.37 -2.96 1.22
CA VAL A 155 20.09 -3.57 0.86
C VAL A 155 19.63 -4.50 1.98
N VAL A 156 18.38 -4.34 2.40
CA VAL A 156 17.73 -5.20 3.40
C VAL A 156 16.58 -5.95 2.76
N VAL A 157 16.61 -7.26 2.85
CA VAL A 157 15.52 -8.13 2.40
C VAL A 157 14.89 -8.79 3.61
N LEU A 158 13.59 -8.59 3.75
CA LEU A 158 12.80 -9.09 4.87
C LEU A 158 11.91 -10.25 4.44
N HIS A 159 11.82 -11.29 5.24
CA HIS A 159 10.79 -12.29 5.09
C HIS A 159 10.18 -12.71 6.41
N CYS A 160 9.03 -13.37 6.33
CA CYS A 160 8.40 -14.03 7.46
C CYS A 160 7.73 -15.34 7.00
N LYS A 161 6.68 -15.79 7.66
CA LYS A 161 5.96 -17.01 7.25
C LYS A 161 5.27 -16.84 5.90
N SER A 162 4.43 -15.80 5.74
CA SER A 162 3.54 -15.58 4.58
C SER A 162 3.64 -14.19 3.94
N GLY A 163 4.61 -13.35 4.34
CA GLY A 163 4.76 -11.97 3.86
C GLY A 163 4.13 -10.88 4.74
N LYS A 164 3.16 -11.20 5.60
CA LYS A 164 2.42 -10.19 6.39
C LYS A 164 3.28 -9.46 7.44
N ARG A 165 4.09 -10.18 8.22
CA ARG A 165 4.98 -9.58 9.23
C ARG A 165 6.14 -8.82 8.60
N SER A 166 6.70 -9.32 7.49
CA SER A 166 7.77 -8.64 6.77
C SER A 166 7.33 -7.32 6.15
N LEU A 167 6.06 -7.17 5.74
CA LEU A 167 5.49 -5.89 5.32
C LEU A 167 5.43 -4.88 6.47
N LYS A 168 5.04 -5.31 7.68
CA LYS A 168 5.08 -4.44 8.86
C LYS A 168 6.51 -4.02 9.19
N ALA A 169 7.44 -4.96 9.16
CA ALA A 169 8.86 -4.69 9.38
C ALA A 169 9.43 -3.72 8.34
N LEU A 170 9.04 -3.84 7.06
CA LEU A 170 9.40 -2.90 6.01
C LEU A 170 8.95 -1.47 6.36
N GLY A 171 7.72 -1.29 6.84
CA GLY A 171 7.22 0.01 7.30
C GLY A 171 8.06 0.58 8.44
N VAL A 172 8.45 -0.24 9.42
CA VAL A 172 9.33 0.18 10.53
C VAL A 172 10.68 0.65 10.01
N LEU A 173 11.34 -0.11 9.13
CA LEU A 173 12.65 0.25 8.59
C LEU A 173 12.57 1.53 7.73
N LYS A 174 11.56 1.68 6.88
CA LYS A 174 11.35 2.90 6.07
C LYS A 174 11.17 4.15 6.94
N LYS A 175 10.36 4.08 8.00
CA LYS A 175 10.20 5.17 8.99
C LYS A 175 11.53 5.56 9.66
N ASN A 176 12.46 4.63 9.76
CA ASN A 176 13.81 4.84 10.33
C ASN A 176 14.89 5.14 9.29
N SER A 177 14.49 5.61 8.08
CA SER A 177 15.38 6.10 7.02
C SER A 177 16.30 5.04 6.40
N PHE A 178 15.89 3.78 6.38
CA PHE A 178 16.54 2.74 5.58
C PHE A 178 16.23 2.97 4.09
N LYS A 179 17.25 2.99 3.24
CA LYS A 179 17.12 3.39 1.83
C LYS A 179 16.50 2.30 0.96
N GLU A 180 17.07 1.11 1.00
CA GLU A 180 16.69 -0.01 0.14
C GLU A 180 16.22 -1.20 0.99
N VAL A 181 14.90 -1.30 1.17
CA VAL A 181 14.27 -2.36 1.95
C VAL A 181 13.24 -3.07 1.09
N TYR A 182 13.29 -4.38 1.08
CA TYR A 182 12.37 -5.21 0.33
C TYR A 182 11.71 -6.26 1.24
N SER A 183 10.45 -6.59 0.95
CA SER A 183 9.70 -7.66 1.62
C SER A 183 9.39 -8.78 0.64
N MET A 184 9.69 -10.01 1.01
CA MET A 184 9.44 -11.19 0.18
C MET A 184 7.98 -11.62 0.26
N THR A 185 7.29 -11.64 -0.89
CA THR A 185 5.93 -12.16 -1.03
C THR A 185 5.88 -13.65 -0.71
N GLY A 186 4.78 -14.06 -0.06
CA GLY A 186 4.58 -15.46 0.32
C GLY A 186 5.49 -15.97 1.44
N GLY A 187 6.53 -15.20 1.80
CA GLY A 187 7.44 -15.53 2.88
C GLY A 187 8.16 -16.86 2.68
N ILE A 188 8.51 -17.52 3.79
CA ILE A 188 9.24 -18.81 3.75
C ILE A 188 8.41 -19.94 3.14
N GLU A 189 7.07 -19.84 3.18
CA GLU A 189 6.17 -20.83 2.56
C GLU A 189 6.32 -20.88 1.04
N ALA A 190 6.70 -19.77 0.41
CA ALA A 190 6.92 -19.68 -1.04
C ALA A 190 8.38 -19.91 -1.46
N TRP A 191 9.32 -19.99 -0.52
CA TRP A 191 10.75 -20.09 -0.85
C TRP A 191 11.15 -21.42 -1.53
N GLY A 192 10.38 -22.50 -1.29
CA GLY A 192 10.59 -23.85 -1.87
C GLY A 192 11.32 -24.78 -0.97
#